data_c1514c3289f93a23c1cfb2d35a9096b2
#
_entry.id   c1514c3289f93a23c1cfb2d35a9096b2
#
_cell.length_a   1.000
_cell.length_b   1.000
_cell.length_c   1.000
_cell.angle_alpha   90.00
_cell.angle_beta   90.00
_cell.angle_gamma   90.00
#
_symmetry.space_group_name_H-M   'P 1'
#
loop_
_entity.id
_entity.type
_entity.pdbx_description
1 polymer ?
#
loop_
_entity_poly.entity_id
_entity_poly.type
_entity_poly.pdbx_seq_one_letter_code
_entity_poly.pdbx_strand_id
1 'polypeptide(L)'
;MRKTNLISSSIERFYNKASEEDRLSKGMGIFEFERIKSLMELHLKPQSIILDIGGGTGKYSEWLSKLQHQVYLVEPIDKHLHIAKERSSKLKNKFQVIKGEARKLEFPNNFADVVILHGPLYHLQKEEDRLLVIKEAKRVVKKGGIILGFGINFTASTLAGLLNGLIYKPSFLEMCKSELLTGIHNPPDDFPWLLAEAFYHKPSEFKNEFLKCNLKIEKIYAVEGIIWLDSNFFANMLDEGRKKVLKELLSTTENEEFLLPFSPHMMIVTTKEV
;
A
#
# COMPACT_ATOMS: atom_id res chain seq x y z
N MET A 1 -29.50 -12.02 -10.47
CA MET A 1 -28.18 -12.13 -9.80
C MET A 1 -27.96 -10.87 -9.00
N ARG A 2 -27.83 -10.96 -7.65
CA ARG A 2 -27.42 -9.81 -6.84
C ARG A 2 -25.97 -9.47 -7.24
N LYS A 3 -25.73 -8.23 -7.71
CA LYS A 3 -24.35 -7.72 -7.88
C LYS A 3 -23.70 -7.77 -6.49
N THR A 4 -22.78 -8.69 -6.27
CA THR A 4 -21.92 -8.67 -5.10
C THR A 4 -21.03 -7.45 -5.24
N ASN A 5 -21.25 -6.43 -4.39
CA ASN A 5 -20.35 -5.28 -4.36
C ASN A 5 -18.98 -5.79 -3.93
N LEU A 6 -17.98 -5.63 -4.81
CA LEU A 6 -16.60 -6.08 -4.56
C LEU A 6 -15.93 -5.27 -3.43
N ILE A 7 -16.39 -4.04 -3.21
CA ILE A 7 -15.92 -3.11 -2.18
C ILE A 7 -17.11 -2.40 -1.52
N SER A 8 -16.88 -1.71 -0.41
CA SER A 8 -17.91 -0.89 0.22
C SER A 8 -18.28 0.31 -0.64
N SER A 9 -19.52 0.78 -0.49
CA SER A 9 -20.01 1.95 -1.25
C SER A 9 -19.33 3.26 -0.87
N SER A 10 -18.74 3.36 0.34
CA SER A 10 -17.97 4.53 0.78
C SER A 10 -16.62 4.59 0.08
N ILE A 11 -15.90 3.46 -0.01
CA ILE A 11 -14.63 3.35 -0.74
C ILE A 11 -14.85 3.65 -2.23
N GLU A 12 -15.89 3.06 -2.84
CA GLU A 12 -16.22 3.32 -4.25
C GLU A 12 -16.52 4.81 -4.50
N ARG A 13 -17.31 5.46 -3.63
CA ARG A 13 -17.60 6.90 -3.74
C ARG A 13 -16.36 7.76 -3.58
N PHE A 14 -15.48 7.43 -2.64
CA PHE A 14 -14.23 8.15 -2.42
C PHE A 14 -13.38 8.13 -3.69
N TYR A 15 -13.08 6.96 -4.23
CA TYR A 15 -12.23 6.83 -5.41
C TYR A 15 -12.87 7.34 -6.70
N ASN A 16 -14.19 7.35 -6.80
CA ASN A 16 -14.87 8.00 -7.92
C ASN A 16 -14.71 9.53 -7.91
N LYS A 17 -14.54 10.15 -6.72
CA LYS A 17 -14.30 11.59 -6.54
C LYS A 17 -12.81 11.93 -6.53
N ALA A 18 -12.00 11.11 -5.86
CA ALA A 18 -10.56 11.34 -5.70
C ALA A 18 -9.82 11.19 -7.04
N SER A 19 -8.75 11.99 -7.21
CA SER A 19 -7.80 11.83 -8.30
C SER A 19 -6.61 11.00 -7.83
N GLU A 20 -6.77 9.67 -7.76
CA GLU A 20 -5.68 8.76 -7.42
C GLU A 20 -4.50 8.89 -8.40
N GLU A 21 -4.80 9.30 -9.64
CA GLU A 21 -3.79 9.58 -10.65
C GLU A 21 -2.81 10.68 -10.22
N ASP A 22 -3.30 11.69 -9.51
CA ASP A 22 -2.48 12.81 -9.06
C ASP A 22 -1.78 12.55 -7.73
N ARG A 23 -2.29 11.63 -6.90
CA ARG A 23 -1.78 11.40 -5.54
C ARG A 23 -0.28 11.08 -5.53
N LEU A 24 0.16 10.16 -6.36
CA LEU A 24 1.58 9.76 -6.47
C LEU A 24 2.44 10.73 -7.32
N SER A 25 1.88 11.85 -7.75
CA SER A 25 2.58 12.85 -8.57
C SER A 25 2.75 14.19 -7.85
N LYS A 26 2.29 14.30 -6.59
CA LYS A 26 2.30 15.55 -5.80
C LYS A 26 2.76 15.29 -4.37
N GLY A 27 3.46 16.27 -3.80
CA GLY A 27 3.85 16.28 -2.40
C GLY A 27 4.56 15.01 -1.95
N MET A 28 4.15 14.47 -0.81
CA MET A 28 4.71 13.24 -0.23
C MET A 28 4.53 12.01 -1.14
N GLY A 29 3.49 11.98 -1.97
CA GLY A 29 3.24 10.86 -2.88
C GLY A 29 4.35 10.61 -3.89
N ILE A 30 5.10 11.65 -4.31
CA ILE A 30 6.28 11.48 -5.17
C ILE A 30 7.35 10.68 -4.42
N PHE A 31 7.63 11.05 -3.18
CA PHE A 31 8.61 10.36 -2.35
C PHE A 31 8.17 8.93 -2.04
N GLU A 32 6.91 8.73 -1.64
CA GLU A 32 6.30 7.42 -1.42
C GLU A 32 6.48 6.51 -2.64
N PHE A 33 6.13 7.02 -3.84
CA PHE A 33 6.20 6.24 -5.07
C PHE A 33 7.63 5.79 -5.40
N GLU A 34 8.59 6.72 -5.37
CA GLU A 34 10.01 6.40 -5.65
C GLU A 34 10.57 5.45 -4.58
N ARG A 35 10.20 5.66 -3.31
CA ARG A 35 10.67 4.83 -2.21
C ARG A 35 10.13 3.40 -2.30
N ILE A 36 8.84 3.24 -2.56
CA ILE A 36 8.21 1.92 -2.72
C ILE A 36 8.84 1.16 -3.90
N LYS A 37 9.08 1.82 -5.03
CA LYS A 37 9.80 1.20 -6.16
C LYS A 37 11.18 0.69 -5.73
N SER A 38 11.96 1.53 -5.06
CA SER A 38 13.30 1.14 -4.58
C SER A 38 13.25 -0.03 -3.61
N LEU A 39 12.26 -0.09 -2.72
CA LEU A 39 12.08 -1.21 -1.81
C LEU A 39 11.65 -2.50 -2.52
N MET A 40 10.73 -2.40 -3.48
CA MET A 40 10.30 -3.55 -4.28
C MET A 40 11.47 -4.13 -5.09
N GLU A 41 12.29 -3.28 -5.74
CA GLU A 41 13.44 -3.72 -6.55
C GLU A 41 14.43 -4.61 -5.80
N LEU A 42 14.58 -4.41 -4.49
CA LEU A 42 15.46 -5.26 -3.65
C LEU A 42 15.00 -6.73 -3.61
N HIS A 43 13.74 -7.01 -3.95
CA HIS A 43 13.13 -8.32 -3.81
C HIS A 43 12.65 -8.92 -5.15
N LEU A 44 12.70 -8.16 -6.24
CA LEU A 44 12.27 -8.63 -7.54
C LEU A 44 13.38 -9.38 -8.28
N LYS A 45 13.03 -10.52 -8.85
CA LYS A 45 13.90 -11.24 -9.80
C LYS A 45 13.54 -10.82 -11.22
N PRO A 46 14.50 -10.79 -12.17
CA PRO A 46 14.20 -10.47 -13.57
C PRO A 46 13.07 -11.33 -14.13
N GLN A 47 12.25 -10.74 -15.00
CA GLN A 47 11.20 -11.44 -15.76
C GLN A 47 10.18 -12.21 -14.89
N SER A 48 9.91 -11.74 -13.66
CA SER A 48 8.93 -12.33 -12.74
C SER A 48 7.51 -12.19 -13.27
N ILE A 49 6.64 -13.15 -12.92
CA ILE A 49 5.19 -13.02 -13.01
C ILE A 49 4.70 -12.32 -11.73
N ILE A 50 4.09 -11.16 -11.87
CA ILE A 50 3.68 -10.31 -10.75
C ILE A 50 2.17 -10.08 -10.79
N LEU A 51 1.50 -10.32 -9.65
CA LEU A 51 0.12 -9.91 -9.42
C LEU A 51 0.11 -8.62 -8.60
N ASP A 52 -0.41 -7.54 -9.18
CA ASP A 52 -0.60 -6.24 -8.53
C ASP A 52 -2.07 -6.12 -8.09
N ILE A 53 -2.33 -6.48 -6.84
CA ILE A 53 -3.68 -6.59 -6.28
C ILE A 53 -4.07 -5.27 -5.60
N GLY A 54 -5.14 -4.65 -6.09
CA GLY A 54 -5.53 -3.29 -5.72
C GLY A 54 -4.65 -2.24 -6.40
N GLY A 55 -4.14 -2.54 -7.60
CA GLY A 55 -3.15 -1.72 -8.31
C GLY A 55 -3.67 -0.35 -8.80
N GLY A 56 -4.94 -0.01 -8.51
CA GLY A 56 -5.52 1.30 -8.82
C GLY A 56 -5.44 1.65 -10.30
N THR A 57 -4.90 2.83 -10.61
CA THR A 57 -4.72 3.31 -11.99
C THR A 57 -3.52 2.69 -12.71
N GLY A 58 -2.80 1.77 -12.08
CA GLY A 58 -1.73 0.97 -12.69
C GLY A 58 -0.37 1.65 -12.79
N LYS A 59 -0.06 2.63 -11.94
CA LYS A 59 1.26 3.31 -11.95
C LYS A 59 2.41 2.35 -11.62
N TYR A 60 2.25 1.50 -10.61
CA TYR A 60 3.24 0.47 -10.29
C TYR A 60 3.28 -0.62 -11.37
N SER A 61 2.12 -1.06 -11.87
CA SER A 61 2.04 -2.03 -12.97
C SER A 61 2.75 -1.52 -14.24
N GLU A 62 2.61 -0.23 -14.57
CA GLU A 62 3.33 0.40 -15.69
C GLU A 62 4.85 0.33 -15.50
N TRP A 63 5.34 0.73 -14.31
CA TRP A 63 6.74 0.69 -13.99
C TRP A 63 7.31 -0.74 -14.04
N LEU A 64 6.62 -1.71 -13.42
CA LEU A 64 7.01 -3.12 -13.45
C LEU A 64 7.05 -3.69 -14.88
N SER A 65 6.09 -3.32 -15.72
CA SER A 65 6.06 -3.72 -17.12
C SER A 65 7.20 -3.13 -17.93
N LYS A 66 7.63 -1.89 -17.64
CA LYS A 66 8.82 -1.28 -18.24
C LYS A 66 10.10 -2.02 -17.85
N LEU A 67 10.15 -2.65 -16.67
CA LEU A 67 11.23 -3.55 -16.22
C LEU A 67 11.12 -4.97 -16.78
N GLN A 68 10.24 -5.20 -17.77
CA GLN A 68 10.05 -6.47 -18.46
C GLN A 68 9.47 -7.60 -17.59
N HIS A 69 8.77 -7.27 -16.50
CA HIS A 69 7.96 -8.24 -15.76
C HIS A 69 6.65 -8.54 -16.49
N GLN A 70 6.11 -9.74 -16.30
CA GLN A 70 4.76 -10.09 -16.73
C GLN A 70 3.78 -9.70 -15.62
N VAL A 71 3.02 -8.62 -15.81
CA VAL A 71 2.19 -8.02 -14.76
C VAL A 71 0.70 -8.22 -15.03
N TYR A 72 -0.02 -8.60 -13.98
CA TYR A 72 -1.47 -8.72 -13.92
C TYR A 72 -1.99 -7.81 -12.83
N LEU A 73 -2.67 -6.73 -13.21
CA LEU A 73 -3.33 -5.82 -12.30
C LEU A 73 -4.75 -6.30 -12.01
N VAL A 74 -5.10 -6.44 -10.73
CA VAL A 74 -6.46 -6.76 -10.27
C VAL A 74 -7.02 -5.57 -9.50
N GLU A 75 -8.16 -5.04 -9.93
CA GLU A 75 -8.76 -3.82 -9.38
C GLU A 75 -10.30 -3.92 -9.38
N PRO A 76 -11.00 -3.57 -8.31
CA PRO A 76 -12.45 -3.60 -8.26
C PRO A 76 -13.14 -2.37 -8.86
N ILE A 77 -12.48 -1.20 -8.94
CA ILE A 77 -13.08 0.10 -9.26
C ILE A 77 -13.07 0.35 -10.77
N ASP A 78 -14.24 0.50 -11.39
CA ASP A 78 -14.37 0.64 -12.85
C ASP A 78 -13.63 1.87 -13.41
N LYS A 79 -13.63 3.01 -12.70
CA LYS A 79 -12.85 4.20 -13.08
C LYS A 79 -11.36 3.90 -13.17
N HIS A 80 -10.81 3.21 -12.18
CA HIS A 80 -9.39 2.82 -12.15
C HIS A 80 -9.05 1.83 -13.26
N LEU A 81 -9.91 0.82 -13.47
CA LEU A 81 -9.76 -0.15 -14.56
C LEU A 81 -9.67 0.52 -15.93
N HIS A 82 -10.51 1.54 -16.17
CA HIS A 82 -10.47 2.30 -17.42
C HIS A 82 -9.13 2.98 -17.63
N ILE A 83 -8.64 3.71 -16.61
CA ILE A 83 -7.37 4.42 -16.66
C ILE A 83 -6.19 3.42 -16.81
N ALA A 84 -6.22 2.31 -16.07
CA ALA A 84 -5.19 1.28 -16.14
C ALA A 84 -5.12 0.62 -17.53
N LYS A 85 -6.26 0.34 -18.16
CA LYS A 85 -6.33 -0.19 -19.54
C LYS A 85 -5.76 0.79 -20.56
N GLU A 86 -6.12 2.06 -20.44
CA GLU A 86 -5.58 3.11 -21.29
C GLU A 86 -4.07 3.26 -21.11
N ARG A 87 -3.58 3.23 -19.87
CA ARG A 87 -2.15 3.25 -19.53
C ARG A 87 -1.41 2.07 -20.14
N SER A 88 -1.92 0.85 -19.94
CA SER A 88 -1.32 -0.37 -20.50
C SER A 88 -1.26 -0.36 -22.02
N SER A 89 -2.30 0.17 -22.68
CA SER A 89 -2.37 0.21 -24.15
C SER A 89 -1.21 0.97 -24.80
N LYS A 90 -0.64 1.94 -24.09
CA LYS A 90 0.47 2.80 -24.55
C LYS A 90 1.85 2.17 -24.38
N LEU A 91 1.94 1.00 -23.72
CA LEU A 91 3.20 0.33 -23.45
C LEU A 91 3.55 -0.68 -24.52
N LYS A 92 4.86 -0.86 -24.76
CA LYS A 92 5.39 -1.96 -25.61
C LYS A 92 5.15 -3.31 -24.92
N ASN A 93 5.53 -3.42 -23.65
CA ASN A 93 5.24 -4.56 -22.79
C ASN A 93 3.99 -4.22 -21.96
N LYS A 94 2.83 -4.72 -22.39
CA LYS A 94 1.53 -4.42 -21.78
C LYS A 94 1.31 -5.27 -20.55
N PHE A 95 0.75 -4.68 -19.48
CA PHE A 95 0.20 -5.45 -18.36
C PHE A 95 -1.27 -5.79 -18.61
N GLN A 96 -1.74 -6.89 -18.03
CA GLN A 96 -3.13 -7.29 -18.10
C GLN A 96 -3.92 -6.59 -16.99
N VAL A 97 -5.15 -6.15 -17.31
CA VAL A 97 -6.04 -5.46 -16.37
C VAL A 97 -7.30 -6.29 -16.19
N ILE A 98 -7.53 -6.75 -14.96
CA ILE A 98 -8.56 -7.70 -14.59
C ILE A 98 -9.47 -7.06 -13.54
N LYS A 99 -10.79 -7.11 -13.76
CA LYS A 99 -11.77 -6.70 -12.74
C LYS A 99 -11.89 -7.81 -11.72
N GLY A 100 -11.59 -7.51 -10.46
CA GLY A 100 -11.63 -8.49 -9.38
C GLY A 100 -11.38 -7.86 -8.03
N GLU A 101 -11.40 -8.69 -6.99
CA GLU A 101 -11.14 -8.26 -5.62
C GLU A 101 -10.20 -9.23 -4.91
N ALA A 102 -9.51 -8.75 -3.89
CA ALA A 102 -8.39 -9.44 -3.27
C ALA A 102 -8.75 -10.70 -2.48
N ARG A 103 -10.00 -10.82 -1.96
CA ARG A 103 -10.44 -11.96 -1.15
C ARG A 103 -10.74 -13.21 -1.97
N LYS A 104 -10.84 -13.06 -3.31
CA LYS A 104 -11.07 -14.17 -4.25
C LYS A 104 -10.39 -13.88 -5.57
N LEU A 105 -9.22 -14.46 -5.79
CA LEU A 105 -8.42 -14.26 -7.00
C LEU A 105 -8.67 -15.35 -8.03
N GLU A 106 -8.98 -14.96 -9.27
CA GLU A 106 -9.24 -15.90 -10.37
C GLU A 106 -7.93 -16.37 -11.04
N PHE A 107 -6.98 -16.83 -10.23
CA PHE A 107 -5.71 -17.39 -10.68
C PHE A 107 -5.52 -18.80 -10.10
N PRO A 108 -4.82 -19.70 -10.79
CA PRO A 108 -4.49 -21.02 -10.26
C PRO A 108 -3.52 -20.91 -9.07
N ASN A 109 -3.46 -22.00 -8.29
CA ASN A 109 -2.48 -22.12 -7.22
C ASN A 109 -1.05 -22.04 -7.79
N ASN A 110 -0.13 -21.41 -7.05
CA ASN A 110 1.29 -21.32 -7.41
C ASN A 110 1.53 -20.70 -8.81
N PHE A 111 0.79 -19.66 -9.15
CA PHE A 111 0.86 -18.97 -10.45
C PHE A 111 1.96 -17.92 -10.50
N ALA A 112 2.03 -17.02 -9.51
CA ALA A 112 2.88 -15.85 -9.53
C ALA A 112 4.19 -16.03 -8.76
N ASP A 113 5.24 -15.37 -9.21
CA ASP A 113 6.51 -15.25 -8.49
C ASP A 113 6.41 -14.23 -7.35
N VAL A 114 5.62 -13.16 -7.60
CA VAL A 114 5.40 -12.06 -6.65
C VAL A 114 3.93 -11.69 -6.61
N VAL A 115 3.40 -11.47 -5.41
CA VAL A 115 2.08 -10.87 -5.20
C VAL A 115 2.25 -9.57 -4.41
N ILE A 116 1.73 -8.48 -4.94
CA ILE A 116 1.71 -7.16 -4.30
C ILE A 116 0.31 -6.92 -3.76
N LEU A 117 0.20 -6.61 -2.48
CA LEU A 117 -1.05 -6.25 -1.80
C LEU A 117 -0.96 -4.77 -1.39
N HIS A 118 -1.18 -3.86 -2.37
CA HIS A 118 -1.10 -2.42 -2.15
C HIS A 118 -2.50 -1.81 -2.25
N GLY A 119 -3.19 -1.69 -1.14
CA GLY A 119 -4.58 -1.23 -1.04
C GLY A 119 -5.44 -2.15 -0.18
N PRO A 120 -5.59 -3.42 -0.53
CA PRO A 120 -6.59 -4.28 0.11
C PRO A 120 -6.46 -4.38 1.63
N LEU A 121 -5.24 -4.45 2.18
CA LEU A 121 -5.02 -4.68 3.61
C LEU A 121 -5.43 -3.49 4.47
N TYR A 122 -5.38 -2.27 3.95
CA TYR A 122 -5.82 -1.11 4.70
C TYR A 122 -7.26 -0.66 4.34
N HIS A 123 -7.89 -1.18 3.28
CA HIS A 123 -9.29 -0.91 2.98
C HIS A 123 -10.27 -1.89 3.62
N LEU A 124 -9.79 -2.95 4.25
CA LEU A 124 -10.61 -3.95 4.90
C LEU A 124 -10.52 -3.81 6.42
N GLN A 125 -11.56 -3.24 7.05
CA GLN A 125 -11.57 -3.01 8.51
C GLN A 125 -11.64 -4.33 9.31
N LYS A 126 -12.28 -5.38 8.77
CA LYS A 126 -12.41 -6.67 9.45
C LYS A 126 -11.17 -7.53 9.26
N GLU A 127 -10.64 -8.06 10.36
CA GLU A 127 -9.46 -8.95 10.32
C GLU A 127 -9.72 -10.19 9.47
N GLU A 128 -10.92 -10.78 9.54
CA GLU A 128 -11.26 -11.97 8.77
C GLU A 128 -11.11 -11.73 7.26
N ASP A 129 -11.53 -10.56 6.77
CA ASP A 129 -11.39 -10.18 5.37
C ASP A 129 -9.91 -10.01 4.98
N ARG A 130 -9.09 -9.38 5.83
CA ARG A 130 -7.65 -9.23 5.59
C ARG A 130 -6.93 -10.58 5.58
N LEU A 131 -7.28 -11.47 6.51
CA LEU A 131 -6.74 -12.84 6.51
C LEU A 131 -7.16 -13.64 5.26
N LEU A 132 -8.37 -13.44 4.72
CA LEU A 132 -8.76 -14.01 3.43
C LEU A 132 -7.88 -13.52 2.29
N VAL A 133 -7.61 -12.22 2.24
CA VAL A 133 -6.69 -11.63 1.24
C VAL A 133 -5.30 -12.26 1.32
N ILE A 134 -4.72 -12.36 2.52
CA ILE A 134 -3.39 -12.94 2.71
C ILE A 134 -3.37 -14.43 2.33
N LYS A 135 -4.43 -15.20 2.67
CA LYS A 135 -4.57 -16.62 2.28
C LYS A 135 -4.69 -16.78 0.76
N GLU A 136 -5.44 -15.92 0.08
CA GLU A 136 -5.53 -15.94 -1.38
C GLU A 136 -4.20 -15.58 -2.04
N ALA A 137 -3.50 -14.55 -1.54
CA ALA A 137 -2.15 -14.23 -1.99
C ALA A 137 -1.19 -15.42 -1.82
N LYS A 138 -1.22 -16.08 -0.64
CA LYS A 138 -0.45 -17.32 -0.37
C LYS A 138 -0.82 -18.45 -1.32
N ARG A 139 -2.10 -18.61 -1.66
CA ARG A 139 -2.56 -19.66 -2.58
C ARG A 139 -1.96 -19.47 -3.96
N VAL A 140 -2.02 -18.24 -4.49
CA VAL A 140 -1.62 -17.94 -5.87
C VAL A 140 -0.12 -17.72 -6.03
N VAL A 141 0.61 -17.35 -4.99
CA VAL A 141 2.07 -17.23 -5.06
C VAL A 141 2.71 -18.63 -5.11
N LYS A 142 3.78 -18.79 -5.90
CA LYS A 142 4.57 -20.02 -6.00
C LYS A 142 5.26 -20.34 -4.66
N LYS A 143 5.62 -21.58 -4.47
CA LYS A 143 6.55 -21.99 -3.40
C LYS A 143 7.89 -21.26 -3.59
N GLY A 144 8.44 -20.68 -2.55
CA GLY A 144 9.62 -19.80 -2.61
C GLY A 144 9.36 -18.42 -3.25
N GLY A 145 8.14 -18.14 -3.68
CA GLY A 145 7.71 -16.82 -4.13
C GLY A 145 7.40 -15.87 -2.97
N ILE A 146 7.31 -14.59 -3.25
CA ILE A 146 7.18 -13.54 -2.23
C ILE A 146 5.84 -12.82 -2.30
N ILE A 147 5.39 -12.33 -1.14
CA ILE A 147 4.26 -11.43 -1.02
C ILE A 147 4.78 -10.12 -0.41
N LEU A 148 4.48 -9.01 -1.09
CA LEU A 148 4.74 -7.66 -0.63
C LEU A 148 3.43 -7.05 -0.14
N GLY A 149 3.28 -6.93 1.17
CA GLY A 149 2.08 -6.34 1.78
C GLY A 149 2.33 -4.90 2.19
N PHE A 150 1.33 -4.03 2.00
CA PHE A 150 1.39 -2.62 2.40
C PHE A 150 0.33 -2.32 3.45
N GLY A 151 0.72 -1.60 4.49
CA GLY A 151 -0.16 -1.14 5.56
C GLY A 151 0.07 0.34 5.87
N ILE A 152 -0.97 1.00 6.38
CA ILE A 152 -0.88 2.34 6.95
C ILE A 152 -0.68 2.18 8.46
N ASN A 153 0.23 2.95 9.04
CA ASN A 153 0.49 2.92 10.47
C ASN A 153 -0.64 3.61 11.26
N PHE A 154 -0.97 3.03 12.41
CA PHE A 154 -1.99 3.54 13.34
C PHE A 154 -1.70 4.96 13.86
N THR A 155 -0.47 5.44 13.74
CA THR A 155 -0.01 6.78 14.12
C THR A 155 -0.05 7.79 12.97
N ALA A 156 -0.30 7.37 11.75
CA ALA A 156 -0.13 8.20 10.55
C ALA A 156 -0.92 9.51 10.62
N SER A 157 -2.24 9.45 10.89
CA SER A 157 -3.07 10.66 11.01
C SER A 157 -2.67 11.51 12.20
N THR A 158 -2.31 10.89 13.32
CA THR A 158 -1.91 11.61 14.55
C THR A 158 -0.65 12.43 14.31
N LEU A 159 0.39 11.83 13.73
CA LEU A 159 1.64 12.52 13.42
C LEU A 159 1.44 13.61 12.37
N ALA A 160 0.70 13.32 11.30
CA ALA A 160 0.33 14.32 10.31
C ALA A 160 -0.46 15.47 10.93
N GLY A 161 -1.44 15.16 11.79
CA GLY A 161 -2.25 16.15 12.49
C GLY A 161 -1.46 17.05 13.42
N LEU A 162 -0.43 16.52 14.09
CA LEU A 162 0.50 17.31 14.90
C LEU A 162 1.34 18.25 14.03
N LEU A 163 1.86 17.77 12.90
CA LEU A 163 2.72 18.56 12.01
C LEU A 163 1.96 19.71 11.33
N ASN A 164 0.68 19.53 11.00
CA ASN A 164 -0.12 20.51 10.26
C ASN A 164 -1.19 21.22 11.10
N GLY A 165 -1.26 20.93 12.41
CA GLY A 165 -2.19 21.57 13.35
C GLY A 165 -3.64 21.03 13.28
N LEU A 166 -3.95 20.01 12.49
CA LEU A 166 -5.29 19.42 12.41
C LEU A 166 -5.68 18.69 13.71
N ILE A 167 -4.71 18.27 14.51
CA ILE A 167 -4.94 17.58 15.79
C ILE A 167 -5.79 18.40 16.77
N TYR A 168 -5.81 19.75 16.64
CA TYR A 168 -6.60 20.66 17.45
C TYR A 168 -8.07 20.78 17.01
N LYS A 169 -8.47 20.09 15.95
CA LYS A 169 -9.88 19.99 15.53
C LYS A 169 -10.52 18.79 16.23
N PRO A 170 -11.65 19.00 16.97
CA PRO A 170 -12.24 17.91 17.76
C PRO A 170 -12.58 16.64 16.98
N SER A 171 -13.20 16.77 15.81
CA SER A 171 -13.56 15.62 14.97
C SER A 171 -12.32 14.86 14.45
N PHE A 172 -11.25 15.57 14.10
CA PHE A 172 -9.98 14.97 13.69
C PHE A 172 -9.30 14.25 14.87
N LEU A 173 -9.29 14.85 16.06
CA LEU A 173 -8.75 14.22 17.27
C LEU A 173 -9.49 12.92 17.61
N GLU A 174 -10.83 12.90 17.54
CA GLU A 174 -11.60 11.68 17.81
C GLU A 174 -11.30 10.57 16.79
N MET A 175 -11.13 10.91 15.52
CA MET A 175 -10.65 9.96 14.50
C MET A 175 -9.28 9.39 14.88
N CYS A 176 -8.31 10.24 15.23
CA CYS A 176 -6.98 9.80 15.65
C CYS A 176 -7.02 8.88 16.88
N LYS A 177 -7.89 9.17 17.87
CA LYS A 177 -8.08 8.29 19.04
C LYS A 177 -8.60 6.91 18.63
N SER A 178 -9.55 6.84 17.69
CA SER A 178 -10.05 5.58 17.16
C SER A 178 -8.94 4.78 16.50
N GLU A 179 -8.14 5.41 15.63
CA GLU A 179 -7.00 4.79 14.98
C GLU A 179 -5.96 4.24 15.98
N LEU A 180 -5.58 5.07 16.98
CA LEU A 180 -4.60 4.68 18.00
C LEU A 180 -5.06 3.51 18.86
N LEU A 181 -6.35 3.46 19.20
CA LEU A 181 -6.91 2.47 20.12
C LEU A 181 -7.32 1.17 19.39
N THR A 182 -7.90 1.30 18.20
CA THR A 182 -8.58 0.18 17.51
C THR A 182 -8.05 -0.11 16.08
N GLY A 183 -7.26 0.78 15.52
CA GLY A 183 -6.87 0.73 14.11
C GLY A 183 -7.97 1.18 13.13
N ILE A 184 -9.18 1.44 13.60
CA ILE A 184 -10.31 1.84 12.75
C ILE A 184 -10.19 3.31 12.34
N HIS A 185 -10.05 3.53 11.03
CA HIS A 185 -10.07 4.86 10.42
C HIS A 185 -11.42 5.10 9.75
N ASN A 186 -12.15 6.09 10.28
CA ASN A 186 -13.38 6.60 9.70
C ASN A 186 -13.26 8.12 9.60
N PRO A 187 -13.08 8.68 8.39
CA PRO A 187 -12.88 10.11 8.23
C PRO A 187 -14.17 10.87 8.59
N PRO A 188 -14.09 11.95 9.35
CA PRO A 188 -15.25 12.79 9.64
C PRO A 188 -15.65 13.59 8.39
N ASP A 189 -16.92 13.94 8.28
CA ASP A 189 -17.51 14.60 7.10
C ASP A 189 -16.88 15.97 6.77
N ASP A 190 -16.33 16.66 7.76
CA ASP A 190 -15.63 17.93 7.60
C ASP A 190 -14.21 17.79 7.00
N PHE A 191 -13.74 16.55 6.77
CA PHE A 191 -12.47 16.25 6.11
C PHE A 191 -12.64 15.30 4.91
N PRO A 192 -13.39 15.69 3.87
CA PRO A 192 -13.77 14.81 2.74
C PRO A 192 -12.60 14.40 1.84
N TRP A 193 -11.41 14.98 2.04
CA TRP A 193 -10.18 14.64 1.32
C TRP A 193 -9.35 13.54 1.99
N LEU A 194 -9.69 13.17 3.24
CA LEU A 194 -9.05 12.04 3.90
C LEU A 194 -9.46 10.73 3.24
N LEU A 195 -8.60 9.71 3.40
CA LEU A 195 -8.88 8.37 2.91
C LEU A 195 -10.26 7.92 3.39
N ALA A 196 -10.98 7.14 2.57
CA ALA A 196 -12.22 6.49 2.99
C ALA A 196 -11.98 5.56 4.18
N GLU A 197 -13.05 4.97 4.70
CA GLU A 197 -12.96 3.98 5.78
C GLU A 197 -11.80 3.00 5.54
N ALA A 198 -10.97 2.80 6.57
CA ALA A 198 -9.75 2.00 6.46
C ALA A 198 -9.39 1.35 7.81
N PHE A 199 -8.37 0.51 7.80
CA PHE A 199 -7.74 -0.05 8.98
C PHE A 199 -6.26 0.33 8.99
N TYR A 200 -5.82 0.98 10.06
CA TYR A 200 -4.45 1.40 10.28
C TYR A 200 -3.79 0.46 11.28
N HIS A 201 -2.75 -0.19 10.84
CA HIS A 201 -2.12 -1.28 11.58
C HIS A 201 -1.08 -0.81 12.59
N LYS A 202 -1.06 -1.46 13.75
CA LYS A 202 0.18 -1.51 14.54
C LYS A 202 1.16 -2.45 13.84
N PRO A 203 2.46 -2.14 13.81
CA PRO A 203 3.45 -3.01 13.14
C PRO A 203 3.41 -4.47 13.58
N SER A 204 3.20 -4.71 14.88
CA SER A 204 3.09 -6.07 15.45
C SER A 204 1.83 -6.80 14.98
N GLU A 205 0.68 -6.12 14.89
CA GLU A 205 -0.57 -6.68 14.38
C GLU A 205 -0.45 -7.02 12.89
N PHE A 206 0.13 -6.10 12.11
CA PHE A 206 0.40 -6.31 10.68
C PHE A 206 1.25 -7.55 10.44
N LYS A 207 2.35 -7.70 11.19
CA LYS A 207 3.22 -8.87 11.17
C LYS A 207 2.46 -10.15 11.53
N ASN A 208 1.63 -10.10 12.58
CA ASN A 208 0.89 -11.25 13.09
C ASN A 208 -0.15 -11.77 12.09
N GLU A 209 -0.79 -10.92 11.27
CA GLU A 209 -1.74 -11.38 10.24
C GLU A 209 -1.07 -12.30 9.21
N PHE A 210 0.14 -11.99 8.79
CA PHE A 210 0.91 -12.86 7.88
C PHE A 210 1.37 -14.14 8.57
N LEU A 211 1.80 -14.07 9.83
CA LEU A 211 2.17 -15.26 10.63
C LEU A 211 0.98 -16.20 10.83
N LYS A 212 -0.24 -15.69 11.10
CA LYS A 212 -1.48 -16.47 11.18
C LYS A 212 -1.80 -17.21 9.88
N CYS A 213 -1.31 -16.73 8.75
CA CYS A 213 -1.43 -17.40 7.46
C CYS A 213 -0.26 -18.34 7.15
N ASN A 214 0.62 -18.63 8.12
CA ASN A 214 1.81 -19.48 7.95
C ASN A 214 2.71 -19.00 6.80
N LEU A 215 3.01 -17.71 6.77
CA LEU A 215 4.00 -17.08 5.89
C LEU A 215 5.24 -16.75 6.72
N LYS A 216 6.42 -16.98 6.15
CA LYS A 216 7.68 -16.57 6.75
C LYS A 216 7.89 -15.06 6.54
N ILE A 217 8.09 -14.32 7.62
CA ILE A 217 8.44 -12.91 7.53
C ILE A 217 9.93 -12.79 7.22
N GLU A 218 10.26 -12.16 6.11
CA GLU A 218 11.65 -11.85 5.76
C GLU A 218 12.05 -10.48 6.29
N LYS A 219 11.21 -9.47 6.09
CA LYS A 219 11.51 -8.10 6.51
C LYS A 219 10.25 -7.25 6.62
N ILE A 220 10.32 -6.20 7.42
CA ILE A 220 9.35 -5.10 7.45
C ILE A 220 10.11 -3.79 7.32
N TYR A 221 9.60 -2.90 6.47
CA TYR A 221 10.21 -1.60 6.17
C TYR A 221 9.27 -0.46 6.51
N ALA A 222 9.81 0.58 7.11
CA ALA A 222 9.22 1.90 7.09
C ALA A 222 9.38 2.49 5.67
N VAL A 223 8.30 2.91 5.03
CA VAL A 223 8.38 3.49 3.69
C VAL A 223 9.00 4.88 3.74
N GLU A 224 8.38 5.81 4.45
CA GLU A 224 8.90 7.17 4.61
C GLU A 224 9.90 7.27 5.76
N GLY A 225 9.84 6.32 6.71
CA GLY A 225 10.65 6.33 7.92
C GLY A 225 10.37 7.56 8.79
N ILE A 226 11.30 7.88 9.68
CA ILE A 226 11.21 9.05 10.54
C ILE A 226 11.54 10.37 9.82
N ILE A 227 12.13 10.30 8.63
CA ILE A 227 12.66 11.48 7.95
C ILE A 227 11.57 12.45 7.45
N TRP A 228 10.35 11.95 7.22
CA TRP A 228 9.23 12.82 6.84
C TRP A 228 8.80 13.79 7.95
N LEU A 229 9.25 13.56 9.20
CA LEU A 229 9.02 14.45 10.33
C LEU A 229 9.95 15.68 10.33
N ASP A 230 10.92 15.73 9.41
CA ASP A 230 11.72 16.95 9.22
C ASP A 230 10.81 18.12 8.82
N SER A 231 10.79 19.16 9.61
CA SER A 231 9.97 20.36 9.40
C SER A 231 10.18 21.03 8.03
N ASN A 232 11.34 20.80 7.41
CA ASN A 232 11.72 21.33 6.10
C ASN A 232 11.89 20.21 5.05
N PHE A 233 11.25 19.06 5.24
CA PHE A 233 11.43 17.84 4.44
C PHE A 233 11.49 18.12 2.94
N PHE A 234 10.50 18.82 2.37
CA PHE A 234 10.43 19.05 0.93
C PHE A 234 11.60 19.92 0.43
N ALA A 235 11.97 20.97 1.17
CA ALA A 235 13.11 21.83 0.81
C ALA A 235 14.43 21.04 0.92
N ASN A 236 14.57 20.23 1.97
CA ASN A 236 15.75 19.41 2.20
C ASN A 236 15.90 18.27 1.17
N MET A 237 14.79 17.75 0.64
CA MET A 237 14.80 16.76 -0.44
C MET A 237 15.16 17.34 -1.81
N LEU A 238 15.14 18.67 -1.99
CA LEU A 238 15.62 19.35 -3.20
C LEU A 238 17.10 19.69 -3.13
N ASP A 239 17.70 19.75 -1.94
CA ASP A 239 19.13 19.96 -1.73
C ASP A 239 19.87 18.62 -1.75
N GLU A 240 20.77 18.40 -2.69
CA GLU A 240 21.43 17.09 -2.87
C GLU A 240 22.27 16.67 -1.65
N GLY A 241 22.88 17.60 -0.92
CA GLY A 241 23.64 17.30 0.29
C GLY A 241 22.74 16.83 1.44
N ARG A 242 21.67 17.56 1.71
CA ARG A 242 20.70 17.25 2.77
C ARG A 242 19.89 15.99 2.42
N LYS A 243 19.50 15.83 1.18
CA LYS A 243 18.84 14.64 0.66
C LYS A 243 19.67 13.38 0.89
N LYS A 244 20.99 13.45 0.68
CA LYS A 244 21.91 12.34 0.97
C LYS A 244 21.86 11.97 2.44
N VAL A 245 21.93 12.96 3.33
CA VAL A 245 21.85 12.74 4.79
C VAL A 245 20.52 12.10 5.19
N LEU A 246 19.39 12.62 4.68
CA LEU A 246 18.07 12.04 4.95
C LEU A 246 17.95 10.60 4.44
N LYS A 247 18.46 10.29 3.26
CA LYS A 247 18.47 8.92 2.73
C LYS A 247 19.35 7.97 3.54
N GLU A 248 20.49 8.42 4.01
CA GLU A 248 21.38 7.65 4.90
C GLU A 248 20.68 7.36 6.24
N LEU A 249 20.05 8.37 6.85
CA LEU A 249 19.26 8.19 8.06
C LEU A 249 18.09 7.21 7.83
N LEU A 250 17.36 7.34 6.73
CA LEU A 250 16.29 6.43 6.37
C LEU A 250 16.78 4.99 6.26
N SER A 251 17.86 4.74 5.51
CA SER A 251 18.40 3.38 5.34
C SER A 251 18.90 2.76 6.65
N THR A 252 19.34 3.59 7.60
CA THR A 252 19.75 3.14 8.93
C THR A 252 18.57 2.77 9.82
N THR A 253 17.41 3.46 9.63
CA THR A 253 16.25 3.36 10.55
C THR A 253 15.06 2.60 9.98
N GLU A 254 15.06 2.28 8.70
CA GLU A 254 13.88 1.75 7.97
C GLU A 254 13.36 0.39 8.47
N ASN A 255 14.19 -0.36 9.20
CA ASN A 255 13.85 -1.69 9.74
C ASN A 255 13.82 -1.73 11.28
N GLU A 256 14.08 -0.60 11.93
CA GLU A 256 14.08 -0.52 13.39
C GLU A 256 12.64 -0.61 13.91
N GLU A 257 12.33 -1.69 14.65
CA GLU A 257 10.98 -2.04 15.09
C GLU A 257 10.31 -0.90 15.87
N PHE A 258 11.06 -0.21 16.73
CA PHE A 258 10.55 0.90 17.54
C PHE A 258 10.36 2.20 16.73
N LEU A 259 10.93 2.29 15.52
CA LEU A 259 10.80 3.45 14.63
C LEU A 259 9.75 3.23 13.51
N LEU A 260 9.32 1.99 13.26
CA LEU A 260 8.27 1.69 12.28
C LEU A 260 6.99 2.54 12.50
N PRO A 261 6.50 2.74 13.74
CA PRO A 261 5.30 3.54 13.98
C PRO A 261 5.40 5.01 13.58
N PHE A 262 6.60 5.52 13.33
CA PHE A 262 6.80 6.91 12.91
C PHE A 262 6.71 7.11 11.39
N SER A 263 6.63 6.04 10.60
CA SER A 263 6.37 6.11 9.17
C SER A 263 4.88 6.04 8.88
N PRO A 264 4.33 6.85 7.97
CA PRO A 264 2.94 6.71 7.53
C PRO A 264 2.63 5.32 6.96
N HIS A 265 3.52 4.78 6.14
CA HIS A 265 3.33 3.48 5.50
C HIS A 265 4.40 2.47 5.90
N MET A 266 4.01 1.20 5.86
CA MET A 266 4.87 0.04 6.04
C MET A 266 4.78 -0.89 4.84
N MET A 267 5.90 -1.52 4.48
CA MET A 267 5.95 -2.64 3.54
C MET A 267 6.48 -3.88 4.26
N ILE A 268 5.71 -4.97 4.24
CA ILE A 268 6.16 -6.28 4.72
C ILE A 268 6.53 -7.18 3.54
N VAL A 269 7.63 -7.90 3.69
CA VAL A 269 8.10 -8.90 2.74
C VAL A 269 7.97 -10.26 3.38
N THR A 270 7.23 -11.15 2.75
CA THR A 270 7.03 -12.52 3.23
C THR A 270 7.28 -13.53 2.14
N THR A 271 7.65 -14.74 2.53
CA THR A 271 7.91 -15.85 1.63
C THR A 271 6.98 -17.01 1.93
N LYS A 272 6.44 -17.64 0.88
CA LYS A 272 5.77 -18.92 0.99
C LYS A 272 6.81 -20.03 1.04
N GLU A 273 6.89 -20.73 2.16
CA GLU A 273 7.81 -21.86 2.31
C GLU A 273 7.53 -22.97 1.29
N VAL A 274 8.59 -23.75 1.00
CA VAL A 274 8.56 -24.82 -0.03
C VAL A 274 7.72 -26.02 0.36
#